data_e71d147b8ed455a8959f2cc901ac557d
#
_entry.id   e71d147b8ed455a8959f2cc901ac557d
#
_cell.length_a   1.000
_cell.length_b   1.000
_cell.length_c   1.000
_cell.angle_alpha   90.00
_cell.angle_beta   90.00
_cell.angle_gamma   90.00
#
_symmetry.space_group_name_H-M   'P 1'
#
loop_
_entity.id
_entity.type
_entity.pdbx_description
1 polymer ?
#
loop_
_entity_poly.entity_id
_entity_poly.type
_entity_poly.pdbx_seq_one_letter_code
_entity_poly.pdbx_strand_id
1 'polypeptide(L)'
;IVRNAYAIEYDCISAIQLKSSLEFKKIKGLFAGGQFNGSSGYEEAAAQGIIAGINAALYVKGKEPLILDRSESYIGVLIDDLVTKESFEPYRMMTSRAEYRLILRQDNADIRLSKYGYEVGLISKERYDKLQLKIKLIDEEIERVKAVNIGTSSNVQDLLRENGSTELLTGVTLAELIKRPELSYEVLAPIDKDRTELPWDVKEQVNINLKYEGYISRQMRQVEHFKKLEKKMIPDGLDYYAINGLRKEAMQKPDKFNPRSIGQATRISGVSPADISVLLVYLESYRRNNN
;
A
#
# COMPACT_ATOMS: atom_id res chain seq x y z
N ILE A 1 19.85 7.80 41.26
CA ILE A 1 19.30 7.95 39.91
C ILE A 1 20.25 7.27 38.94
N VAL A 2 19.84 6.23 38.28
CA VAL A 2 20.66 5.48 37.30
C VAL A 2 20.46 6.04 35.88
N ARG A 3 19.22 6.49 35.57
CA ARG A 3 18.83 7.12 34.29
C ARG A 3 17.66 8.05 34.54
N ASN A 4 17.72 9.24 33.96
CA ASN A 4 16.58 10.15 34.01
C ASN A 4 15.47 9.64 33.10
N ALA A 5 14.24 9.64 33.63
CA ALA A 5 13.04 9.49 32.81
C ALA A 5 12.67 10.84 32.19
N TYR A 6 12.05 10.81 31.03
CA TYR A 6 11.39 11.98 30.44
C TYR A 6 10.04 11.57 29.88
N ALA A 7 9.11 12.50 29.88
CA ALA A 7 7.81 12.35 29.24
C ALA A 7 7.63 13.48 28.22
N ILE A 8 6.93 13.16 27.14
CA ILE A 8 6.49 14.16 26.15
C ILE A 8 4.98 14.28 26.32
N GLU A 9 4.53 15.46 26.65
CA GLU A 9 3.11 15.80 26.74
C GLU A 9 2.76 16.79 25.64
N TYR A 10 1.61 16.58 25.00
CA TYR A 10 1.07 17.49 23.97
C TYR A 10 -0.44 17.33 23.85
N ASP A 11 -1.09 18.43 23.50
CA ASP A 11 -2.50 18.41 23.19
C ASP A 11 -2.75 17.66 21.88
N CYS A 12 -3.73 16.78 21.87
CA CYS A 12 -4.15 16.07 20.68
C CYS A 12 -5.67 15.88 20.66
N ILE A 13 -6.20 15.69 19.46
CA ILE A 13 -7.60 15.31 19.28
C ILE A 13 -7.71 13.80 19.10
N SER A 14 -8.92 13.30 19.28
CA SER A 14 -9.26 11.96 18.78
C SER A 14 -9.39 12.01 17.27
N ALA A 15 -8.47 11.38 16.55
CA ALA A 15 -8.41 11.40 15.07
C ALA A 15 -9.61 10.73 14.39
N ILE A 16 -10.43 9.96 15.10
CA ILE A 16 -11.71 9.42 14.59
C ILE A 16 -12.72 10.52 14.21
N GLN A 17 -12.50 11.79 14.65
CA GLN A 17 -13.26 12.95 14.23
C GLN A 17 -12.95 13.39 12.80
N LEU A 18 -11.88 12.86 12.20
CA LEU A 18 -11.45 13.19 10.86
C LEU A 18 -11.99 12.17 9.84
N LYS A 19 -12.17 12.65 8.61
CA LYS A 19 -12.34 11.82 7.41
C LYS A 19 -10.99 11.27 6.96
N SER A 20 -10.97 10.33 6.04
CA SER A 20 -9.74 9.84 5.41
C SER A 20 -8.98 10.92 4.60
N SER A 21 -9.62 12.05 4.31
CA SER A 21 -9.01 13.26 3.74
C SER A 21 -8.28 14.13 4.77
N LEU A 22 -8.34 13.78 6.06
CA LEU A 22 -7.92 14.56 7.22
C LEU A 22 -8.74 15.86 7.44
N GLU A 23 -9.89 15.99 6.78
CA GLU A 23 -10.88 17.02 7.08
C GLU A 23 -11.72 16.62 8.28
N PHE A 24 -12.06 17.59 9.15
CA PHE A 24 -13.01 17.34 10.24
C PHE A 24 -14.39 16.94 9.73
N LYS A 25 -15.00 15.91 10.33
CA LYS A 25 -16.35 15.46 9.99
C LYS A 25 -17.43 16.53 10.22
N LYS A 26 -17.27 17.31 11.31
CA LYS A 26 -18.25 18.31 11.74
C LYS A 26 -17.95 19.75 11.27
N ILE A 27 -16.72 20.03 10.83
CA ILE A 27 -16.30 21.39 10.45
C ILE A 27 -15.73 21.29 9.03
N LYS A 28 -16.52 21.75 8.06
CA LYS A 28 -16.12 21.77 6.65
C LYS A 28 -14.96 22.71 6.40
N GLY A 29 -13.99 22.27 5.60
CA GLY A 29 -12.82 23.06 5.21
C GLY A 29 -11.74 23.15 6.29
N LEU A 30 -11.91 22.54 7.45
CA LEU A 30 -10.87 22.44 8.49
C LEU A 30 -10.17 21.09 8.37
N PHE A 31 -8.84 21.13 8.22
CA PHE A 31 -7.97 19.96 8.12
C PHE A 31 -6.98 19.93 9.25
N ALA A 32 -6.57 18.74 9.67
CA ALA A 32 -5.58 18.56 10.74
C ALA A 32 -4.51 17.54 10.33
N GLY A 33 -3.29 17.73 10.83
CA GLY A 33 -2.17 16.82 10.59
C GLY A 33 -1.10 16.89 11.68
N GLY A 34 -0.29 15.83 11.77
CA GLY A 34 0.84 15.77 12.67
C GLY A 34 0.49 15.37 14.09
N GLN A 35 1.24 15.92 15.04
CA GLN A 35 1.14 15.60 16.47
C GLN A 35 -0.27 15.85 17.02
N PHE A 36 -0.96 16.85 16.51
CA PHE A 36 -2.32 17.18 16.88
C PHE A 36 -3.31 16.02 16.66
N ASN A 37 -3.04 15.14 15.70
CA ASN A 37 -3.83 13.94 15.43
C ASN A 37 -3.37 12.70 16.24
N GLY A 38 -2.55 12.88 17.26
CA GLY A 38 -2.09 11.78 18.13
C GLY A 38 -0.91 10.99 17.58
N SER A 39 -0.08 11.57 16.71
CA SER A 39 1.17 10.96 16.24
C SER A 39 2.38 11.79 16.67
N SER A 40 3.44 11.15 17.20
CA SER A 40 4.61 11.86 17.73
C SER A 40 5.85 11.79 16.83
N GLY A 41 5.83 11.04 15.73
CA GLY A 41 6.97 10.90 14.83
C GLY A 41 7.00 12.00 13.76
N TYR A 42 8.21 12.43 13.37
CA TYR A 42 8.39 13.46 12.35
C TYR A 42 7.86 12.99 10.97
N GLU A 43 8.09 11.74 10.63
CA GLU A 43 7.66 11.14 9.37
C GLU A 43 6.13 11.05 9.30
N GLU A 44 5.49 10.65 10.40
CA GLU A 44 4.04 10.59 10.50
C GLU A 44 3.42 12.01 10.40
N ALA A 45 4.06 12.99 11.02
CA ALA A 45 3.61 14.37 10.96
C ALA A 45 3.73 14.95 9.55
N ALA A 46 4.87 14.72 8.88
CA ALA A 46 5.10 15.14 7.50
C ALA A 46 4.10 14.50 6.52
N ALA A 47 3.86 13.20 6.68
CA ALA A 47 2.91 12.45 5.85
C ALA A 47 1.48 12.97 5.99
N GLN A 48 1.04 13.26 7.21
CA GLN A 48 -0.28 13.85 7.46
C GLN A 48 -0.35 15.27 6.92
N GLY A 49 0.69 16.09 7.17
CA GLY A 49 0.75 17.48 6.74
C GLY A 49 0.62 17.63 5.23
N ILE A 50 1.33 16.79 4.45
CA ILE A 50 1.26 16.83 2.99
C ILE A 50 -0.15 16.44 2.48
N ILE A 51 -0.76 15.39 3.04
CA ILE A 51 -2.10 14.96 2.61
C ILE A 51 -3.17 15.98 3.03
N ALA A 52 -3.10 16.51 4.24
CA ALA A 52 -4.00 17.57 4.70
C ALA A 52 -3.89 18.82 3.81
N GLY A 53 -2.66 19.25 3.48
CA GLY A 53 -2.41 20.40 2.60
C GLY A 53 -2.91 20.17 1.16
N ILE A 54 -2.69 18.99 0.58
CA ILE A 54 -3.22 18.62 -0.75
C ILE A 54 -4.75 18.69 -0.72
N ASN A 55 -5.38 18.08 0.28
CA ASN A 55 -6.84 18.01 0.37
C ASN A 55 -7.48 19.37 0.67
N ALA A 56 -6.82 20.21 1.47
CA ALA A 56 -7.26 21.59 1.65
C ALA A 56 -7.23 22.38 0.33
N ALA A 57 -6.16 22.23 -0.46
CA ALA A 57 -6.05 22.86 -1.77
C ALA A 57 -7.09 22.33 -2.78
N LEU A 58 -7.35 21.02 -2.78
CA LEU A 58 -8.38 20.40 -3.61
C LEU A 58 -9.78 20.88 -3.20
N TYR A 59 -10.04 20.99 -1.90
CA TYR A 59 -11.30 21.53 -1.37
C TYR A 59 -11.57 22.95 -1.86
N VAL A 60 -10.60 23.84 -1.77
CA VAL A 60 -10.73 25.23 -2.27
C VAL A 60 -10.98 25.25 -3.78
N LYS A 61 -10.43 24.30 -4.53
CA LYS A 61 -10.63 24.16 -5.98
C LYS A 61 -11.95 23.44 -6.35
N GLY A 62 -12.76 23.03 -5.39
CA GLY A 62 -13.98 22.26 -5.61
C GLY A 62 -13.75 20.88 -6.23
N LYS A 63 -12.57 20.27 -5.99
CA LYS A 63 -12.19 18.95 -6.49
C LYS A 63 -12.36 17.89 -5.43
N GLU A 64 -12.49 16.63 -5.87
CA GLU A 64 -12.54 15.48 -4.99
C GLU A 64 -11.23 15.32 -4.19
N PRO A 65 -11.30 14.88 -2.93
CA PRO A 65 -10.13 14.69 -2.10
C PRO A 65 -9.24 13.54 -2.58
N LEU A 66 -7.94 13.70 -2.43
CA LEU A 66 -6.98 12.61 -2.58
C LEU A 66 -7.02 11.72 -1.33
N ILE A 67 -7.41 10.46 -1.52
CA ILE A 67 -7.38 9.43 -0.49
C ILE A 67 -6.49 8.30 -0.99
N LEU A 68 -5.39 8.06 -0.28
CA LEU A 68 -4.49 6.96 -0.58
C LEU A 68 -4.99 5.68 0.10
N ASP A 69 -5.05 4.60 -0.67
CA ASP A 69 -5.42 3.28 -0.17
C ASP A 69 -4.30 2.66 0.67
N ARG A 70 -4.65 1.80 1.62
CA ARG A 70 -3.71 1.00 2.42
C ARG A 70 -2.82 0.09 1.57
N SER A 71 -3.29 -0.33 0.41
CA SER A 71 -2.53 -1.13 -0.55
C SER A 71 -1.59 -0.31 -1.43
N GLU A 72 -1.67 1.02 -1.37
CA GLU A 72 -0.90 1.93 -2.22
C GLU A 72 0.24 2.62 -1.48
N SER A 73 0.07 2.86 -0.17
CA SER A 73 1.09 3.57 0.60
C SER A 73 1.05 3.33 2.10
N TYR A 74 2.19 3.49 2.76
CA TYR A 74 2.26 3.59 4.22
C TYR A 74 1.51 4.82 4.75
N ILE A 75 1.41 5.90 3.97
CA ILE A 75 0.60 7.07 4.29
C ILE A 75 -0.88 6.70 4.36
N GLY A 76 -1.36 5.88 3.40
CA GLY A 76 -2.72 5.34 3.42
C GLY A 76 -2.98 4.46 4.65
N VAL A 77 -2.03 3.59 5.02
CA VAL A 77 -2.12 2.78 6.26
C VAL A 77 -2.19 3.67 7.50
N LEU A 78 -1.31 4.67 7.61
CA LEU A 78 -1.25 5.62 8.72
C LEU A 78 -2.59 6.35 8.90
N ILE A 79 -3.10 6.96 7.84
CA ILE A 79 -4.32 7.78 7.90
C ILE A 79 -5.52 6.90 8.21
N ASP A 80 -5.65 5.75 7.53
CA ASP A 80 -6.76 4.84 7.78
C ASP A 80 -6.75 4.32 9.24
N ASP A 81 -5.59 3.95 9.77
CA ASP A 81 -5.47 3.56 11.18
C ASP A 81 -5.89 4.68 12.14
N LEU A 82 -5.45 5.92 11.90
CA LEU A 82 -5.78 7.07 12.74
C LEU A 82 -7.30 7.36 12.77
N VAL A 83 -7.96 7.31 11.60
CA VAL A 83 -9.38 7.70 11.51
C VAL A 83 -10.37 6.56 11.79
N THR A 84 -9.88 5.32 11.85
CA THR A 84 -10.74 4.13 12.07
C THR A 84 -10.46 3.39 13.37
N LYS A 85 -9.30 3.61 14.00
CA LYS A 85 -8.90 2.94 15.24
C LYS A 85 -8.76 3.96 16.36
N GLU A 86 -9.47 3.77 17.44
CA GLU A 86 -9.24 4.57 18.65
C GLU A 86 -7.90 4.17 19.29
N SER A 87 -7.00 5.13 19.49
CA SER A 87 -5.73 4.92 20.18
C SER A 87 -5.61 5.90 21.32
N PHE A 88 -5.23 5.38 22.50
CA PHE A 88 -4.93 6.17 23.69
C PHE A 88 -3.43 6.44 23.85
N GLU A 89 -2.62 5.87 22.98
CA GLU A 89 -1.19 6.03 22.92
C GLU A 89 -0.77 6.75 21.63
N PRO A 90 0.36 7.47 21.62
CA PRO A 90 0.87 8.09 20.41
C PRO A 90 1.06 7.05 19.28
N TYR A 91 0.45 7.30 18.14
CA TYR A 91 0.58 6.43 17.00
C TYR A 91 2.00 6.48 16.42
N ARG A 92 2.57 5.29 16.18
CA ARG A 92 3.83 5.14 15.46
C ARG A 92 3.63 4.19 14.28
N MET A 93 4.14 4.62 13.12
CA MET A 93 4.12 3.80 11.92
C MET A 93 5.22 2.75 11.98
N MET A 94 4.82 1.50 12.02
CA MET A 94 5.71 0.34 11.97
C MET A 94 5.36 -0.51 10.76
N THR A 95 6.36 -1.19 10.20
CA THR A 95 6.14 -2.11 9.06
C THR A 95 5.13 -3.21 9.37
N SER A 96 5.00 -3.62 10.65
CA SER A 96 4.02 -4.61 11.11
C SER A 96 2.56 -4.16 10.95
N ARG A 97 2.31 -2.86 10.80
CA ARG A 97 0.95 -2.31 10.60
C ARG A 97 0.46 -2.44 9.16
N ALA A 98 1.38 -2.63 8.21
CA ALA A 98 1.05 -2.77 6.80
C ALA A 98 0.84 -4.24 6.43
N GLU A 99 -0.30 -4.54 5.82
CA GLU A 99 -0.67 -5.88 5.34
C GLU A 99 0.12 -6.27 4.08
N TYR A 100 0.48 -5.29 3.24
CA TYR A 100 1.02 -5.49 1.89
C TYR A 100 2.48 -5.09 1.76
N ARG A 101 3.35 -5.52 2.70
CA ARG A 101 4.75 -5.08 2.80
C ARG A 101 5.60 -5.36 1.56
N LEU A 102 5.32 -6.43 0.82
CA LEU A 102 6.04 -6.76 -0.41
C LEU A 102 5.66 -5.84 -1.58
N ILE A 103 4.49 -5.21 -1.51
CA ILE A 103 4.05 -4.21 -2.50
C ILE A 103 4.54 -2.82 -2.07
N LEU A 104 4.44 -2.51 -0.78
CA LEU A 104 4.75 -1.20 -0.21
C LEU A 104 6.24 -1.08 0.15
N ARG A 105 7.11 -1.18 -0.84
CA ARG A 105 8.56 -1.05 -0.63
C ARG A 105 9.01 0.39 -0.83
N GLN A 106 10.16 0.72 -0.24
CA GLN A 106 10.79 2.02 -0.42
C GLN A 106 11.30 2.20 -1.85
N ASP A 107 11.88 1.15 -2.43
CA ASP A 107 12.47 1.13 -3.76
C ASP A 107 11.49 1.38 -4.90
N ASN A 108 10.19 1.17 -4.68
CA ASN A 108 9.14 1.38 -5.68
C ASN A 108 8.12 2.46 -5.28
N ALA A 109 8.43 3.30 -4.29
CA ALA A 109 7.51 4.32 -3.82
C ALA A 109 7.22 5.38 -4.90
N ASP A 110 8.21 5.72 -5.71
CA ASP A 110 8.09 6.62 -6.85
C ASP A 110 7.10 6.06 -7.89
N ILE A 111 7.20 4.77 -8.22
CA ILE A 111 6.33 4.08 -9.17
C ILE A 111 4.87 4.11 -8.70
N ARG A 112 4.62 3.92 -7.39
CA ARG A 112 3.27 3.87 -6.83
C ARG A 112 2.62 5.25 -6.64
N LEU A 113 3.39 6.27 -6.27
CA LEU A 113 2.83 7.52 -5.73
C LEU A 113 3.04 8.75 -6.61
N SER A 114 4.03 8.77 -7.51
CA SER A 114 4.31 9.96 -8.32
C SER A 114 3.17 10.35 -9.26
N LYS A 115 2.33 9.40 -9.67
CA LYS A 115 1.12 9.69 -10.44
C LYS A 115 0.21 10.67 -9.68
N TYR A 116 -0.06 10.39 -8.41
CA TYR A 116 -0.88 11.27 -7.57
C TYR A 116 -0.24 12.64 -7.40
N GLY A 117 1.08 12.67 -7.15
CA GLY A 117 1.83 13.92 -7.06
C GLY A 117 1.76 14.76 -8.34
N TYR A 118 1.79 14.13 -9.51
CA TYR A 118 1.63 14.79 -10.80
C TYR A 118 0.20 15.32 -11.00
N GLU A 119 -0.82 14.52 -10.71
CA GLU A 119 -2.24 14.87 -10.86
C GLU A 119 -2.64 16.07 -9.98
N VAL A 120 -2.06 16.18 -8.77
CA VAL A 120 -2.31 17.33 -7.88
C VAL A 120 -1.39 18.52 -8.12
N GLY A 121 -0.42 18.40 -9.04
CA GLY A 121 0.48 19.49 -9.46
C GLY A 121 1.73 19.69 -8.60
N LEU A 122 2.12 18.70 -7.78
CA LEU A 122 3.33 18.74 -6.95
C LEU A 122 4.57 18.18 -7.65
N ILE A 123 4.40 17.43 -8.72
CA ILE A 123 5.49 16.86 -9.52
C ILE A 123 5.45 17.46 -10.91
N SER A 124 6.60 17.93 -11.41
CA SER A 124 6.71 18.48 -12.75
C SER A 124 6.51 17.41 -13.84
N LYS A 125 6.08 17.85 -15.02
CA LYS A 125 5.93 16.95 -16.18
C LYS A 125 7.25 16.24 -16.52
N GLU A 126 8.37 16.94 -16.50
CA GLU A 126 9.68 16.36 -16.77
C GLU A 126 10.01 15.19 -15.82
N ARG A 127 9.76 15.39 -14.52
CA ARG A 127 10.00 14.35 -13.51
C ARG A 127 9.05 13.16 -13.69
N TYR A 128 7.80 13.42 -14.04
CA TYR A 128 6.83 12.37 -14.32
C TYR A 128 7.16 11.59 -15.59
N ASP A 129 7.60 12.28 -16.67
CA ASP A 129 8.02 11.64 -17.93
C ASP A 129 9.26 10.74 -17.72
N LYS A 130 10.23 11.17 -16.88
CA LYS A 130 11.37 10.32 -16.48
C LYS A 130 10.92 9.04 -15.78
N LEU A 131 9.92 9.15 -14.89
CA LEU A 131 9.37 7.97 -14.23
C LEU A 131 8.65 7.04 -15.22
N GLN A 132 7.88 7.59 -16.16
CA GLN A 132 7.23 6.77 -17.19
C GLN A 132 8.25 6.01 -18.04
N LEU A 133 9.37 6.65 -18.38
CA LEU A 133 10.47 5.98 -19.07
C LEU A 133 11.07 4.85 -18.23
N LYS A 134 11.31 5.09 -16.93
CA LYS A 134 11.80 4.07 -15.98
C LYS A 134 10.87 2.85 -15.97
N ILE A 135 9.56 3.06 -15.81
CA ILE A 135 8.57 1.98 -15.81
C ILE A 135 8.61 1.18 -17.09
N LYS A 136 8.62 1.87 -18.23
CA LYS A 136 8.71 1.26 -19.55
C LYS A 136 9.96 0.39 -19.69
N LEU A 137 11.13 0.90 -19.30
CA LEU A 137 12.40 0.16 -19.36
C LEU A 137 12.38 -1.10 -18.46
N ILE A 138 11.75 -1.02 -17.29
CA ILE A 138 11.58 -2.19 -16.39
C ILE A 138 10.74 -3.26 -17.07
N ASP A 139 9.60 -2.88 -17.64
CA ASP A 139 8.66 -3.83 -18.26
C ASP A 139 9.29 -4.47 -19.51
N GLU A 140 9.92 -3.67 -20.37
CA GLU A 140 10.62 -4.16 -21.58
C GLU A 140 11.74 -5.14 -21.22
N GLU A 141 12.53 -4.83 -20.19
CA GLU A 141 13.63 -5.69 -19.76
C GLU A 141 13.13 -7.00 -19.10
N ILE A 142 12.06 -6.95 -18.30
CA ILE A 142 11.44 -8.17 -17.75
C ILE A 142 10.97 -9.08 -18.87
N GLU A 143 10.32 -8.56 -19.90
CA GLU A 143 9.87 -9.36 -21.04
C GLU A 143 11.06 -9.89 -21.86
N ARG A 144 12.12 -9.10 -22.05
CA ARG A 144 13.33 -9.56 -22.72
C ARG A 144 13.96 -10.77 -22.01
N VAL A 145 14.22 -10.67 -20.69
CA VAL A 145 14.88 -11.75 -19.94
C VAL A 145 14.01 -13.01 -19.80
N LYS A 146 12.70 -12.87 -19.90
CA LYS A 146 11.76 -14.03 -20.00
C LYS A 146 11.87 -14.75 -21.34
N ALA A 147 12.24 -14.04 -22.41
CA ALA A 147 12.37 -14.59 -23.74
C ALA A 147 13.78 -15.15 -24.05
N VAL A 148 14.82 -14.67 -23.34
CA VAL A 148 16.21 -15.10 -23.54
C VAL A 148 16.45 -16.47 -22.95
N ASN A 149 16.82 -17.45 -23.80
CA ASN A 149 17.15 -18.81 -23.39
C ASN A 149 18.67 -18.96 -23.18
N ILE A 150 19.05 -19.51 -22.04
CA ILE A 150 20.43 -19.81 -21.64
C ILE A 150 20.65 -21.32 -21.74
N GLY A 151 21.63 -21.71 -22.56
CA GLY A 151 21.99 -23.11 -22.74
C GLY A 151 22.96 -23.61 -21.66
N THR A 152 23.44 -24.87 -21.85
CA THR A 152 24.30 -25.59 -20.91
C THR A 152 25.79 -25.52 -21.26
N SER A 153 26.24 -24.44 -21.91
CA SER A 153 27.68 -24.28 -22.28
C SER A 153 28.60 -24.19 -21.06
N SER A 154 29.89 -24.53 -21.24
CA SER A 154 30.85 -24.60 -20.13
C SER A 154 30.93 -23.28 -19.35
N ASN A 155 30.97 -22.14 -20.03
CA ASN A 155 31.02 -20.82 -19.39
C ASN A 155 29.77 -20.54 -18.53
N VAL A 156 28.61 -21.04 -18.90
CA VAL A 156 27.39 -20.95 -18.09
C VAL A 156 27.52 -21.83 -16.84
N GLN A 157 27.97 -23.07 -17.01
CA GLN A 157 28.13 -24.00 -15.88
C GLN A 157 29.20 -23.50 -14.91
N ASP A 158 30.31 -22.95 -15.41
CA ASP A 158 31.36 -22.37 -14.57
C ASP A 158 30.84 -21.19 -13.75
N LEU A 159 30.12 -20.27 -14.36
CA LEU A 159 29.50 -19.14 -13.67
C LEU A 159 28.50 -19.60 -12.59
N LEU A 160 27.69 -20.62 -12.89
CA LEU A 160 26.73 -21.16 -11.89
C LEU A 160 27.48 -21.78 -10.73
N ARG A 161 28.52 -22.57 -10.97
CA ARG A 161 29.34 -23.23 -9.95
C ARG A 161 30.07 -22.21 -9.06
N GLU A 162 30.66 -21.17 -9.67
CA GLU A 162 31.34 -20.08 -8.95
C GLU A 162 30.43 -19.32 -8.00
N ASN A 163 29.13 -19.24 -8.33
CA ASN A 163 28.11 -18.59 -7.49
C ASN A 163 27.34 -19.59 -6.60
N GLY A 164 27.79 -20.83 -6.47
CA GLY A 164 27.16 -21.83 -5.62
C GLY A 164 25.79 -22.30 -6.09
N SER A 165 25.46 -22.08 -7.37
CA SER A 165 24.20 -22.49 -7.97
C SER A 165 24.29 -23.86 -8.64
N THR A 166 23.17 -24.57 -8.70
CA THR A 166 23.08 -25.87 -9.35
C THR A 166 23.27 -25.75 -10.86
N GLU A 167 24.07 -26.64 -11.46
CA GLU A 167 24.28 -26.73 -12.89
C GLU A 167 22.97 -27.00 -13.67
N LEU A 168 22.92 -26.57 -14.93
CA LEU A 168 21.80 -26.80 -15.79
C LEU A 168 21.89 -28.16 -16.48
N LEU A 169 20.83 -28.95 -16.43
CA LEU A 169 20.67 -30.16 -17.23
C LEU A 169 20.08 -29.87 -18.62
N THR A 170 19.24 -28.84 -18.70
CA THR A 170 18.59 -28.35 -19.92
C THR A 170 18.62 -26.84 -19.98
N GLY A 171 18.40 -26.25 -21.15
CA GLY A 171 18.28 -24.81 -21.27
C GLY A 171 17.08 -24.27 -20.48
N VAL A 172 17.28 -23.09 -19.90
CA VAL A 172 16.27 -22.35 -19.13
C VAL A 172 16.26 -20.89 -19.55
N THR A 173 15.21 -20.15 -19.18
CA THR A 173 15.19 -18.71 -19.44
C THR A 173 16.12 -17.95 -18.48
N LEU A 174 16.62 -16.81 -18.94
CA LEU A 174 17.44 -15.93 -18.07
C LEU A 174 16.64 -15.51 -16.84
N ALA A 175 15.35 -15.26 -17.00
CA ALA A 175 14.45 -14.94 -15.87
C ALA A 175 14.39 -16.06 -14.82
N GLU A 176 14.41 -17.34 -15.21
CA GLU A 176 14.45 -18.47 -14.27
C GLU A 176 15.76 -18.54 -13.49
N LEU A 177 16.88 -18.16 -14.10
CA LEU A 177 18.15 -18.05 -13.42
C LEU A 177 18.15 -16.88 -12.42
N ILE A 178 17.62 -15.71 -12.80
CA ILE A 178 17.51 -14.56 -11.89
C ILE A 178 16.68 -14.90 -10.64
N LYS A 179 15.67 -15.76 -10.75
CA LYS A 179 14.83 -16.17 -9.61
C LYS A 179 15.56 -17.01 -8.56
N ARG A 180 16.71 -17.62 -8.90
CA ARG A 180 17.50 -18.40 -7.93
C ARG A 180 18.07 -17.48 -6.85
N PRO A 181 18.06 -17.87 -5.55
CA PRO A 181 18.50 -17.02 -4.45
C PRO A 181 19.94 -16.50 -4.60
N GLU A 182 20.83 -17.35 -5.03
CA GLU A 182 22.29 -17.11 -5.17
C GLU A 182 22.66 -16.30 -6.42
N LEU A 183 21.76 -16.18 -7.41
CA LEU A 183 22.00 -15.45 -8.64
C LEU A 183 21.28 -14.10 -8.63
N SER A 184 21.72 -13.18 -9.44
CA SER A 184 21.08 -11.87 -9.65
C SER A 184 21.18 -11.43 -11.10
N TYR A 185 20.42 -10.41 -11.46
CA TYR A 185 20.50 -9.80 -12.78
C TYR A 185 21.94 -9.35 -13.14
N GLU A 186 22.70 -8.83 -12.16
CA GLU A 186 24.09 -8.40 -12.37
C GLU A 186 25.06 -9.58 -12.45
N VAL A 187 24.92 -10.60 -11.62
CA VAL A 187 25.76 -11.81 -11.63
C VAL A 187 25.68 -12.52 -13.00
N LEU A 188 24.52 -12.50 -13.63
CA LEU A 188 24.30 -13.16 -14.92
C LEU A 188 24.74 -12.34 -16.15
N ALA A 189 25.25 -11.12 -15.95
CA ALA A 189 25.71 -10.25 -17.04
C ALA A 189 26.72 -10.94 -18.01
N PRO A 190 27.71 -11.72 -17.57
CA PRO A 190 28.68 -12.35 -18.48
C PRO A 190 28.10 -13.36 -19.46
N ILE A 191 26.92 -13.90 -19.18
CA ILE A 191 26.25 -14.89 -20.04
C ILE A 191 25.05 -14.33 -20.80
N ASP A 192 24.67 -13.08 -20.55
CA ASP A 192 23.58 -12.37 -21.22
C ASP A 192 24.16 -11.56 -22.41
N LYS A 193 24.23 -12.20 -23.58
CA LYS A 193 24.88 -11.62 -24.79
C LYS A 193 24.13 -10.40 -25.34
N ASP A 194 22.83 -10.35 -25.14
CA ASP A 194 21.96 -9.29 -25.67
C ASP A 194 21.61 -8.23 -24.60
N ARG A 195 22.42 -8.20 -23.53
CA ARG A 195 22.23 -7.25 -22.44
C ARG A 195 22.41 -5.81 -22.91
N THR A 196 21.44 -4.97 -22.60
CA THR A 196 21.51 -3.53 -22.80
C THR A 196 21.99 -2.83 -21.52
N GLU A 197 22.69 -1.71 -21.68
CA GLU A 197 23.05 -0.88 -20.53
C GLU A 197 21.82 -0.10 -20.05
N LEU A 198 21.43 -0.36 -18.81
CA LEU A 198 20.25 0.24 -18.18
C LEU A 198 20.67 1.00 -16.91
N PRO A 199 19.91 2.03 -16.50
CA PRO A 199 20.09 2.67 -15.21
C PRO A 199 20.04 1.67 -14.06
N TRP A 200 20.82 1.92 -13.00
CA TRP A 200 20.93 1.01 -11.85
C TRP A 200 19.56 0.72 -11.18
N ASP A 201 18.76 1.75 -11.02
CA ASP A 201 17.42 1.64 -10.41
C ASP A 201 16.43 0.84 -11.27
N VAL A 202 16.62 0.78 -12.59
CA VAL A 202 15.88 -0.13 -13.49
C VAL A 202 16.33 -1.57 -13.27
N LYS A 203 17.65 -1.83 -13.29
CA LYS A 203 18.23 -3.16 -13.07
C LYS A 203 17.82 -3.74 -11.72
N GLU A 204 17.82 -2.92 -10.67
CA GLU A 204 17.37 -3.31 -9.34
C GLU A 204 15.91 -3.73 -9.33
N GLN A 205 15.03 -2.93 -9.98
CA GLN A 205 13.60 -3.25 -10.07
C GLN A 205 13.33 -4.53 -10.88
N VAL A 206 14.06 -4.76 -11.98
CA VAL A 206 13.97 -6.02 -12.74
C VAL A 206 14.32 -7.21 -11.85
N ASN A 207 15.44 -7.13 -11.14
CA ASN A 207 15.88 -8.20 -10.23
C ASN A 207 14.86 -8.47 -9.12
N ILE A 208 14.36 -7.43 -8.46
CA ILE A 208 13.38 -7.57 -7.37
C ILE A 208 12.05 -8.14 -7.89
N ASN A 209 11.53 -7.60 -9.00
CA ASN A 209 10.25 -8.05 -9.54
C ASN A 209 10.28 -9.52 -9.95
N LEU A 210 11.37 -10.00 -10.55
CA LEU A 210 11.53 -11.40 -10.92
C LEU A 210 11.69 -12.31 -9.69
N LYS A 211 12.54 -11.95 -8.74
CA LYS A 211 12.76 -12.76 -7.52
C LYS A 211 11.48 -12.91 -6.68
N TYR A 212 10.71 -11.87 -6.58
CA TYR A 212 9.50 -11.85 -5.75
C TYR A 212 8.20 -12.03 -6.54
N GLU A 213 8.25 -12.33 -7.84
CA GLU A 213 7.09 -12.42 -8.74
C GLU A 213 5.93 -13.24 -8.14
N GLY A 214 6.21 -14.44 -7.64
CA GLY A 214 5.18 -15.31 -7.06
C GLY A 214 4.54 -14.75 -5.78
N TYR A 215 5.33 -14.10 -4.93
CA TYR A 215 4.85 -13.47 -3.70
C TYR A 215 4.05 -12.21 -3.99
N ILE A 216 4.55 -11.36 -4.91
CA ILE A 216 3.87 -10.13 -5.35
C ILE A 216 2.52 -10.50 -5.97
N SER A 217 2.46 -11.47 -6.87
CA SER A 217 1.22 -11.93 -7.51
C SER A 217 0.20 -12.44 -6.49
N ARG A 218 0.65 -13.13 -5.44
CA ARG A 218 -0.23 -13.58 -4.35
C ARG A 218 -0.78 -12.39 -3.56
N GLN A 219 0.07 -11.43 -3.22
CA GLN A 219 -0.36 -10.22 -2.52
C GLN A 219 -1.31 -9.35 -3.36
N MET A 220 -1.05 -9.22 -4.66
CA MET A 220 -1.95 -8.49 -5.57
C MET A 220 -3.35 -9.08 -5.61
N ARG A 221 -3.49 -10.41 -5.63
CA ARG A 221 -4.80 -11.06 -5.53
C ARG A 221 -5.52 -10.75 -4.21
N GLN A 222 -4.79 -10.65 -3.11
CA GLN A 222 -5.36 -10.21 -1.82
C GLN A 222 -5.82 -8.76 -1.89
N VAL A 223 -5.01 -7.87 -2.48
CA VAL A 223 -5.36 -6.46 -2.70
C VAL A 223 -6.63 -6.32 -3.52
N GLU A 224 -6.75 -7.07 -4.62
CA GLU A 224 -7.96 -7.03 -5.45
C GLU A 224 -9.21 -7.47 -4.69
N HIS A 225 -9.08 -8.51 -3.86
CA HIS A 225 -10.16 -8.94 -2.98
C HIS A 225 -10.56 -7.83 -2.01
N PHE A 226 -9.60 -7.20 -1.33
CA PHE A 226 -9.85 -6.09 -0.42
C PHE A 226 -10.44 -4.87 -1.13
N LYS A 227 -9.93 -4.48 -2.30
CA LYS A 227 -10.49 -3.38 -3.10
C LYS A 227 -11.97 -3.63 -3.46
N LYS A 228 -12.38 -4.88 -3.64
CA LYS A 228 -13.82 -5.21 -3.82
C LYS A 228 -14.62 -4.94 -2.56
N LEU A 229 -14.08 -5.20 -1.37
CA LEU A 229 -14.73 -4.91 -0.09
C LEU A 229 -14.76 -3.40 0.20
N GLU A 230 -13.71 -2.66 -0.14
CA GLU A 230 -13.67 -1.19 -0.02
C GLU A 230 -14.70 -0.49 -0.93
N LYS A 231 -14.98 -1.04 -2.10
CA LYS A 231 -16.02 -0.52 -3.00
C LYS A 231 -17.44 -0.81 -2.53
N LYS A 232 -17.63 -1.73 -1.59
CA LYS A 232 -18.95 -2.02 -1.01
C LYS A 232 -19.25 -0.99 0.08
N MET A 233 -19.83 0.14 -0.35
CA MET A 233 -20.17 1.25 0.55
C MET A 233 -21.29 0.85 1.51
N ILE A 234 -21.19 1.33 2.74
CA ILE A 234 -22.20 1.26 3.78
C ILE A 234 -23.00 2.57 3.72
N PRO A 235 -24.34 2.52 3.67
CA PRO A 235 -25.16 3.71 3.69
C PRO A 235 -24.93 4.55 4.96
N ASP A 236 -24.91 5.86 4.81
CA ASP A 236 -24.85 6.77 5.96
C ASP A 236 -26.10 6.58 6.83
N GLY A 237 -25.89 6.50 8.16
CA GLY A 237 -26.98 6.31 9.12
C GLY A 237 -27.57 4.91 9.15
N LEU A 238 -26.85 3.89 8.68
CA LEU A 238 -27.29 2.50 8.81
C LEU A 238 -27.50 2.12 10.27
N ASP A 239 -28.72 1.63 10.59
CA ASP A 239 -29.02 1.10 11.91
C ASP A 239 -28.47 -0.32 12.07
N TYR A 240 -27.30 -0.44 12.69
CA TYR A 240 -26.66 -1.73 12.95
C TYR A 240 -27.44 -2.60 13.95
N TYR A 241 -28.29 -2.00 14.81
CA TYR A 241 -29.10 -2.72 15.78
C TYR A 241 -30.29 -3.42 15.15
N ALA A 242 -30.75 -2.96 13.99
CA ALA A 242 -31.79 -3.58 13.20
C ALA A 242 -31.32 -4.81 12.39
N ILE A 243 -30.02 -5.10 12.37
CA ILE A 243 -29.45 -6.19 11.57
C ILE A 243 -29.44 -7.49 12.39
N ASN A 244 -30.33 -8.41 12.03
CA ASN A 244 -30.38 -9.72 12.66
C ASN A 244 -29.11 -10.53 12.36
N GLY A 245 -28.55 -11.15 13.42
CA GLY A 245 -27.37 -12.01 13.33
C GLY A 245 -26.04 -11.31 13.59
N LEU A 246 -26.01 -9.99 13.77
CA LEU A 246 -24.83 -9.30 14.27
C LEU A 246 -24.66 -9.51 15.78
N ARG A 247 -23.41 -9.68 16.22
CA ARG A 247 -23.06 -9.70 17.64
C ARG A 247 -23.14 -8.28 18.25
N LYS A 248 -23.42 -8.16 19.54
CA LYS A 248 -23.50 -6.85 20.22
C LYS A 248 -22.32 -5.94 19.96
N GLU A 249 -21.11 -6.48 20.02
CA GLU A 249 -19.88 -5.72 19.75
C GLU A 249 -19.81 -5.24 18.29
N ALA A 250 -20.24 -6.08 17.35
CA ALA A 250 -20.31 -5.75 15.93
C ALA A 250 -21.47 -4.80 15.57
N MET A 251 -22.41 -4.55 16.45
CA MET A 251 -23.41 -3.49 16.36
C MET A 251 -22.83 -2.15 16.88
N GLN A 252 -22.29 -2.17 18.11
CA GLN A 252 -21.82 -0.98 18.81
C GLN A 252 -20.60 -0.32 18.18
N LYS A 253 -19.64 -1.12 17.70
CA LYS A 253 -18.39 -0.59 17.16
C LYS A 253 -18.60 0.11 15.82
N PRO A 254 -19.23 -0.49 14.79
CA PRO A 254 -19.53 0.21 13.55
C PRO A 254 -20.42 1.43 13.75
N ASP A 255 -21.39 1.39 14.65
CA ASP A 255 -22.21 2.55 14.99
C ASP A 255 -21.37 3.73 15.52
N LYS A 256 -20.42 3.45 16.42
CA LYS A 256 -19.47 4.45 16.94
C LYS A 256 -18.51 4.98 15.87
N PHE A 257 -17.90 4.10 15.07
CA PHE A 257 -16.84 4.45 14.11
C PHE A 257 -17.38 4.95 12.77
N ASN A 258 -18.61 4.57 12.43
CA ASN A 258 -19.27 4.93 11.17
C ASN A 258 -18.41 4.62 9.94
N PRO A 259 -18.07 3.34 9.68
CA PRO A 259 -17.24 2.95 8.55
C PRO A 259 -17.97 3.23 7.24
N ARG A 260 -17.27 3.78 6.26
CA ARG A 260 -17.84 4.11 4.94
C ARG A 260 -17.98 2.90 4.03
N SER A 261 -17.19 1.84 4.29
CA SER A 261 -17.16 0.64 3.46
C SER A 261 -17.09 -0.63 4.30
N ILE A 262 -17.45 -1.75 3.69
CA ILE A 262 -17.24 -3.07 4.29
C ILE A 262 -15.75 -3.31 4.57
N GLY A 263 -14.86 -2.86 3.69
CA GLY A 263 -13.41 -2.92 3.92
C GLY A 263 -12.99 -2.21 5.20
N GLN A 264 -13.49 -1.01 5.48
CA GLN A 264 -13.25 -0.33 6.75
C GLN A 264 -13.84 -1.10 7.93
N ALA A 265 -15.05 -1.61 7.80
CA ALA A 265 -15.71 -2.38 8.86
C ALA A 265 -14.89 -3.63 9.27
N THR A 266 -14.18 -4.29 8.32
CA THR A 266 -13.32 -5.45 8.63
C THR A 266 -12.15 -5.12 9.55
N ARG A 267 -11.72 -3.86 9.61
CA ARG A 267 -10.57 -3.40 10.39
C ARG A 267 -10.93 -2.89 11.77
N ILE A 268 -12.21 -2.77 12.07
CA ILE A 268 -12.69 -2.36 13.40
C ILE A 268 -12.48 -3.52 14.38
N SER A 269 -11.72 -3.25 15.45
CA SER A 269 -11.50 -4.24 16.51
C SER A 269 -12.83 -4.69 17.11
N GLY A 270 -13.05 -6.01 17.20
CA GLY A 270 -14.31 -6.61 17.68
C GLY A 270 -15.28 -7.02 16.56
N VAL A 271 -15.06 -6.61 15.32
CA VAL A 271 -15.81 -7.09 14.15
C VAL A 271 -15.11 -8.31 13.54
N SER A 272 -15.81 -9.45 13.51
CA SER A 272 -15.27 -10.71 12.98
C SER A 272 -15.63 -10.93 11.51
N PRO A 273 -14.95 -11.86 10.81
CA PRO A 273 -15.33 -12.24 9.45
C PRO A 273 -16.80 -12.73 9.33
N ALA A 274 -17.34 -13.36 10.39
CA ALA A 274 -18.74 -13.76 10.41
C ALA A 274 -19.70 -12.56 10.41
N ASP A 275 -19.39 -11.52 11.22
CA ASP A 275 -20.18 -10.28 11.23
C ASP A 275 -20.14 -9.58 9.88
N ILE A 276 -18.98 -9.57 9.23
CA ILE A 276 -18.82 -9.03 7.86
C ILE A 276 -19.70 -9.79 6.86
N SER A 277 -19.78 -11.10 6.97
CA SER A 277 -20.67 -11.91 6.11
C SER A 277 -22.14 -11.54 6.31
N VAL A 278 -22.57 -11.34 7.55
CA VAL A 278 -23.93 -10.88 7.86
C VAL A 278 -24.19 -9.49 7.27
N LEU A 279 -23.25 -8.55 7.44
CA LEU A 279 -23.36 -7.20 6.86
C LEU A 279 -23.45 -7.24 5.33
N LEU A 280 -22.66 -8.09 4.67
CA LEU A 280 -22.71 -8.25 3.22
C LEU A 280 -24.08 -8.71 2.72
N VAL A 281 -24.63 -9.75 3.35
CA VAL A 281 -25.96 -10.28 3.02
C VAL A 281 -27.04 -9.22 3.24
N TYR A 282 -26.97 -8.52 4.38
CA TYR A 282 -27.92 -7.45 4.69
C TYR A 282 -27.86 -6.31 3.65
N LEU A 283 -26.67 -5.83 3.29
CA LEU A 283 -26.51 -4.76 2.32
C LEU A 283 -26.97 -5.16 0.90
N GLU A 284 -26.82 -6.42 0.52
CA GLU A 284 -27.36 -6.93 -0.74
C GLU A 284 -28.91 -6.92 -0.75
N SER A 285 -29.53 -7.33 0.36
CA SER A 285 -30.99 -7.26 0.52
C SER A 285 -31.49 -5.81 0.60
N TYR A 286 -30.79 -4.95 1.34
CA TYR A 286 -31.10 -3.52 1.46
C TYR A 286 -31.10 -2.81 0.12
N ARG A 287 -30.12 -3.09 -0.75
CA ARG A 287 -30.05 -2.51 -2.10
C ARG A 287 -31.17 -2.99 -3.02
N ARG A 288 -31.56 -4.28 -2.90
CA ARG A 288 -32.69 -4.82 -3.70
C ARG A 288 -34.02 -4.20 -3.34
N ASN A 289 -34.21 -3.80 -2.07
CA ASN A 289 -35.47 -3.24 -1.58
C ASN A 289 -35.56 -1.72 -1.80
N ASN A 290 -34.42 -1.04 -2.08
CA ASN A 290 -34.36 0.42 -2.28
C ASN A 290 -34.03 0.86 -3.73
N ASN A 291 -33.90 -0.10 -4.65
CA ASN A 291 -33.87 0.10 -6.11
C ASN A 291 -35.19 -0.37 -6.73
#